data_42b387a617fd30d8235aede9e3acfeb6
#
_entry.id   42b387a617fd30d8235aede9e3acfeb6
#
_cell.length_a   1.000
_cell.length_b   1.000
_cell.length_c   1.000
_cell.angle_alpha   90.00
_cell.angle_beta   90.00
_cell.angle_gamma   90.00
#
_symmetry.space_group_name_H-M   'P 1'
#
loop_
_entity.id
_entity.type
_entity.pdbx_description
1 polymer ?
#
loop_
_entity_poly.entity_id
_entity_poly.type
_entity_poly.pdbx_seq_one_letter_code
_entity_poly.pdbx_strand_id
1 'polypeptide(L)'
;MAVSVHKWLLNKFRDINHSRMDKHIDIIAKNSGKSKAYIKFDIIRNFLIRGTGYTDYFRCDFINLSAKEKKTFVTAKTFYKILEYLNDEEYIVLLRDKLVFDELFKKYLKRDFINLRTGSKEDFRKFLDGRETVFAKDPTGEGGHGISKITVADVKDSNKLYDELKANGQLLVEEAIVQSDDLNEINPCVVNSWRVVTLYKDGKAHIINNALRINQDESNVIGCTNDLYLSLDADGRIDSNVIDDYGNVYDKHPMT
;
A
#
# COMPACT_ATOMS: atom_id res chain seq x y z
N MET A 1 4.74 20.75 -5.62
CA MET A 1 5.23 21.53 -4.46
C MET A 1 5.97 20.60 -3.52
N ALA A 2 7.29 20.73 -3.43
CA ALA A 2 8.10 19.98 -2.47
C ALA A 2 7.58 20.27 -1.06
N VAL A 3 7.11 19.26 -0.36
CA VAL A 3 6.69 19.40 1.03
C VAL A 3 7.96 19.64 1.83
N SER A 4 8.17 20.85 2.35
CA SER A 4 9.30 21.16 3.24
C SER A 4 9.45 20.05 4.29
N VAL A 5 10.68 19.58 4.52
CA VAL A 5 11.00 18.54 5.54
C VAL A 5 10.38 18.89 6.90
N HIS A 6 10.30 20.19 7.25
CA HIS A 6 9.63 20.67 8.45
C HIS A 6 8.12 20.40 8.45
N LYS A 7 7.46 20.68 7.34
CA LYS A 7 6.01 20.45 7.20
C LYS A 7 5.69 18.96 7.21
N TRP A 8 6.54 18.14 6.60
CA TRP A 8 6.43 16.68 6.66
C TRP A 8 6.58 16.15 8.09
N LEU A 9 7.59 16.61 8.83
CA LEU A 9 7.79 16.24 10.25
C LEU A 9 6.56 16.58 11.09
N LEU A 10 6.02 17.80 10.97
CA LEU A 10 4.85 18.24 11.71
C LEU A 10 3.60 17.41 11.39
N ASN A 11 3.37 17.10 10.12
CA ASN A 11 2.25 16.25 9.72
C ASN A 11 2.40 14.83 10.30
N LYS A 12 3.58 14.24 10.24
CA LYS A 12 3.84 12.91 10.81
C LYS A 12 3.66 12.85 12.31
N PHE A 13 3.96 13.93 13.05
CA PHE A 13 3.65 14.00 14.47
C PHE A 13 2.16 14.04 14.75
N ARG A 14 1.38 14.77 13.94
CA ARG A 14 -0.06 14.89 14.09
C ARG A 14 -0.78 13.56 13.78
N ASP A 15 -0.26 12.79 12.83
CA ASP A 15 -0.88 11.58 12.30
C ASP A 15 -0.41 10.30 13.05
N ILE A 16 0.20 10.43 14.23
CA ILE A 16 0.63 9.27 15.03
C ILE A 16 -0.59 8.52 15.55
N ASN A 17 -0.70 7.25 15.20
CA ASN A 17 -1.62 6.34 15.87
C ASN A 17 -1.01 5.89 17.21
N HIS A 18 -1.38 6.58 18.29
CA HIS A 18 -0.83 6.32 19.62
C HIS A 18 -1.11 4.90 20.12
N SER A 19 -2.31 4.36 19.87
CA SER A 19 -2.66 2.99 20.27
C SER A 19 -1.76 1.95 19.60
N ARG A 20 -1.49 2.12 18.31
CA ARG A 20 -0.56 1.24 17.57
C ARG A 20 0.88 1.40 18.05
N MET A 21 1.31 2.61 18.30
CA MET A 21 2.66 2.89 18.81
C MET A 21 2.86 2.25 20.20
N ASP A 22 1.89 2.35 21.09
CA ASP A 22 1.96 1.76 22.43
C ASP A 22 2.03 0.22 22.36
N LYS A 23 1.26 -0.42 21.48
CA LYS A 23 1.38 -1.87 21.21
C LYS A 23 2.79 -2.26 20.76
N HIS A 24 3.38 -1.52 19.81
CA HIS A 24 4.76 -1.77 19.38
C HIS A 24 5.76 -1.61 20.53
N ILE A 25 5.60 -0.58 21.37
CA ILE A 25 6.45 -0.36 22.55
C ILE A 25 6.34 -1.54 23.52
N ASP A 26 5.13 -2.09 23.72
CA ASP A 26 4.91 -3.22 24.61
C ASP A 26 5.60 -4.49 24.10
N ILE A 27 5.51 -4.76 22.80
CA ILE A 27 6.21 -5.89 22.17
C ILE A 27 7.73 -5.73 22.27
N ILE A 28 8.26 -4.53 21.95
CA ILE A 28 9.70 -4.24 22.06
C ILE A 28 10.17 -4.41 23.50
N ALA A 29 9.42 -3.89 24.49
CA ALA A 29 9.79 -4.00 25.89
C ALA A 29 9.88 -5.45 26.35
N LYS A 30 8.89 -6.26 25.97
CA LYS A 30 8.86 -7.70 26.25
C LYS A 30 10.07 -8.44 25.66
N ASN A 31 10.43 -8.13 24.42
CA ASN A 31 11.47 -8.85 23.70
C ASN A 31 12.89 -8.38 24.04
N SER A 32 13.07 -7.07 24.31
CA SER A 32 14.39 -6.47 24.56
C SER A 32 14.74 -6.34 26.04
N GLY A 33 13.77 -6.49 26.95
CA GLY A 33 13.94 -6.24 28.38
C GLY A 33 14.14 -4.77 28.76
N LYS A 34 14.03 -3.84 27.81
CA LYS A 34 14.22 -2.40 28.05
C LYS A 34 12.92 -1.76 28.57
N SER A 35 13.06 -0.69 29.35
CA SER A 35 11.89 0.04 29.87
C SER A 35 11.12 0.74 28.73
N LYS A 36 9.79 0.79 28.84
CA LYS A 36 8.93 1.51 27.88
C LYS A 36 9.32 2.98 27.71
N ALA A 37 9.74 3.63 28.79
CA ALA A 37 10.20 5.02 28.76
C ALA A 37 11.46 5.19 27.92
N TYR A 38 12.43 4.29 28.04
CA TYR A 38 13.63 4.28 27.21
C TYR A 38 13.29 4.05 25.74
N ILE A 39 12.45 3.08 25.44
CA ILE A 39 12.04 2.75 24.06
C ILE A 39 11.35 3.97 23.41
N LYS A 40 10.42 4.61 24.13
CA LYS A 40 9.74 5.82 23.66
C LYS A 40 10.71 6.97 23.37
N PHE A 41 11.68 7.17 24.26
CA PHE A 41 12.75 8.16 24.06
C PHE A 41 13.60 7.82 22.83
N ASP A 42 14.02 6.56 22.65
CA ASP A 42 14.87 6.15 21.52
C ASP A 42 14.10 6.22 20.18
N ILE A 43 12.79 5.91 20.17
CA ILE A 43 11.92 6.14 18.98
C ILE A 43 11.93 7.61 18.59
N ILE A 44 11.67 8.52 19.56
CA ILE A 44 11.64 9.98 19.32
C ILE A 44 13.02 10.45 18.81
N ARG A 45 14.09 10.00 19.47
CA ARG A 45 15.45 10.34 19.07
C ARG A 45 15.78 9.90 17.64
N ASN A 46 15.44 8.66 17.26
CA ASN A 46 15.66 8.16 15.88
C ASN A 46 14.78 8.89 14.88
N PHE A 47 13.55 9.25 15.24
CA PHE A 47 12.69 10.08 14.41
C PHE A 47 13.32 11.45 14.12
N LEU A 48 13.79 12.16 15.14
CA LEU A 48 14.39 13.49 15.00
C LEU A 48 15.72 13.47 14.22
N ILE A 49 16.59 12.50 14.53
CA ILE A 49 17.92 12.42 13.90
C ILE A 49 17.86 11.83 12.49
N ARG A 50 17.09 10.75 12.31
CA ARG A 50 17.11 9.93 11.08
C ARG A 50 15.82 10.02 10.26
N GLY A 51 14.73 10.53 10.83
CA GLY A 51 13.39 10.48 10.23
C GLY A 51 12.80 9.08 10.18
N THR A 52 13.16 8.22 11.15
CA THR A 52 12.63 6.85 11.26
C THR A 52 11.27 6.91 11.93
N GLY A 53 10.20 6.48 11.25
CA GLY A 53 8.87 6.33 11.83
C GLY A 53 8.83 5.26 12.94
N TYR A 54 7.88 5.35 13.87
CA TYR A 54 7.75 4.34 14.94
C TYR A 54 7.45 2.93 14.40
N THR A 55 6.76 2.82 13.27
CA THR A 55 6.51 1.54 12.59
C THR A 55 7.79 0.96 12.01
N ASP A 56 8.61 1.78 11.32
CA ASP A 56 9.88 1.34 10.77
C ASP A 56 10.88 0.99 11.89
N TYR A 57 10.85 1.76 12.98
CA TYR A 57 11.65 1.47 14.17
C TYR A 57 11.35 0.07 14.72
N PHE A 58 10.08 -0.31 14.77
CA PHE A 58 9.63 -1.62 15.20
C PHE A 58 9.99 -2.71 14.19
N ARG A 59 9.59 -2.56 12.92
CA ARG A 59 9.79 -3.57 11.87
C ARG A 59 11.26 -3.88 11.58
N CYS A 60 12.12 -2.87 11.68
CA CYS A 60 13.55 -3.01 11.42
C CYS A 60 14.37 -3.28 12.69
N ASP A 61 13.72 -3.60 13.79
CA ASP A 61 14.34 -3.90 15.08
C ASP A 61 15.40 -2.88 15.54
N PHE A 62 15.12 -1.60 15.33
CA PHE A 62 16.07 -0.51 15.59
C PHE A 62 16.60 -0.48 17.02
N ILE A 63 15.85 -1.04 17.99
CA ILE A 63 16.25 -1.08 19.41
C ILE A 63 17.53 -1.88 19.62
N ASN A 64 17.78 -2.90 18.78
CA ASN A 64 18.92 -3.80 18.90
C ASN A 64 20.06 -3.44 17.93
N LEU A 65 19.83 -2.54 16.96
CA LEU A 65 20.84 -2.15 15.99
C LEU A 65 21.84 -1.14 16.54
N SER A 66 23.12 -1.31 16.16
CA SER A 66 24.17 -0.33 16.39
C SER A 66 23.96 0.96 15.57
N ALA A 67 24.65 2.02 15.95
CA ALA A 67 24.59 3.28 15.20
C ALA A 67 25.12 3.15 13.75
N LYS A 68 25.99 2.19 13.46
CA LYS A 68 26.50 1.89 12.11
C LYS A 68 25.43 1.19 11.27
N GLU A 69 24.79 0.17 11.83
CA GLU A 69 23.71 -0.56 11.16
C GLU A 69 22.49 0.34 10.89
N LYS A 70 22.08 1.18 11.85
CA LYS A 70 21.00 2.16 11.64
C LYS A 70 21.25 3.13 10.47
N LYS A 71 22.50 3.33 10.04
CA LYS A 71 22.85 4.18 8.88
C LYS A 71 22.64 3.48 7.54
N THR A 72 22.55 2.16 7.51
CA THR A 72 22.33 1.41 6.25
C THR A 72 20.87 1.40 5.82
N PHE A 73 19.93 1.78 6.70
CA PHE A 73 18.50 1.82 6.38
C PHE A 73 18.11 3.10 5.66
N VAL A 74 17.30 2.95 4.62
CA VAL A 74 16.61 4.05 3.95
C VAL A 74 15.39 4.42 4.80
N THR A 75 15.55 5.43 5.65
CA THR A 75 14.45 5.95 6.48
C THR A 75 13.49 6.79 5.63
N ALA A 76 12.28 7.06 6.14
CA ALA A 76 11.29 7.86 5.44
C ALA A 76 11.87 9.22 4.98
N LYS A 77 12.66 9.91 5.82
CA LYS A 77 13.33 11.17 5.45
C LYS A 77 14.29 11.00 4.27
N THR A 78 15.06 9.92 4.24
CA THR A 78 15.99 9.62 3.14
C THR A 78 15.21 9.22 1.88
N PHE A 79 14.18 8.40 2.04
CA PHE A 79 13.32 7.97 0.95
C PHE A 79 12.66 9.14 0.21
N TYR A 80 12.08 10.11 0.94
CA TYR A 80 11.47 11.30 0.31
C TYR A 80 12.51 12.14 -0.44
N LYS A 81 13.73 12.26 0.06
CA LYS A 81 14.81 12.96 -0.67
C LYS A 81 15.21 12.22 -1.95
N ILE A 82 15.24 10.88 -1.90
CA ILE A 82 15.53 10.05 -3.08
C ILE A 82 14.41 10.24 -4.12
N LEU A 83 13.14 10.20 -3.70
CA LEU A 83 12.00 10.42 -4.60
C LEU A 83 12.03 11.81 -5.23
N GLU A 84 12.34 12.86 -4.44
CA GLU A 84 12.47 14.22 -4.92
C GLU A 84 13.61 14.38 -5.95
N TYR A 85 14.69 13.65 -5.78
CA TYR A 85 15.83 13.65 -6.70
C TYR A 85 15.61 12.81 -7.97
N LEU A 86 14.92 11.67 -7.85
CA LEU A 86 14.77 10.69 -8.94
C LEU A 86 13.52 10.90 -9.77
N ASN A 87 12.46 11.52 -9.22
CA ASN A 87 11.19 11.67 -9.91
C ASN A 87 10.99 13.13 -10.33
N ASP A 88 10.70 13.30 -11.59
CA ASP A 88 10.29 14.60 -12.13
C ASP A 88 8.83 14.88 -11.71
N GLU A 89 8.57 16.07 -11.15
CA GLU A 89 7.24 16.48 -10.69
C GLU A 89 6.19 16.44 -11.82
N GLU A 90 6.60 16.69 -13.07
CA GLU A 90 5.73 16.65 -14.23
C GLU A 90 5.13 15.26 -14.47
N TYR A 91 5.90 14.20 -14.19
CA TYR A 91 5.46 12.82 -14.38
C TYR A 91 4.80 12.18 -13.17
N ILE A 92 4.95 12.77 -11.98
CA ILE A 92 4.32 12.23 -10.75
C ILE A 92 2.80 12.17 -10.88
N VAL A 93 2.18 13.15 -11.51
CA VAL A 93 0.73 13.21 -11.72
C VAL A 93 0.20 12.02 -12.50
N LEU A 94 0.98 11.50 -13.47
CA LEU A 94 0.62 10.36 -14.32
C LEU A 94 0.49 9.05 -13.52
N LEU A 95 1.17 8.96 -12.39
CA LEU A 95 1.16 7.78 -11.52
C LEU A 95 0.25 7.97 -10.29
N ARG A 96 -0.04 9.21 -9.92
CA ARG A 96 -0.83 9.55 -8.73
C ARG A 96 -2.34 9.48 -8.96
N ASP A 97 -2.78 9.97 -10.12
CA ASP A 97 -4.19 9.89 -10.52
C ASP A 97 -4.43 8.57 -11.24
N LYS A 98 -5.17 7.67 -10.59
CA LYS A 98 -5.46 6.33 -11.12
C LYS A 98 -6.18 6.36 -12.48
N LEU A 99 -7.01 7.37 -12.73
CA LEU A 99 -7.68 7.50 -14.02
C LEU A 99 -6.68 7.82 -15.13
N VAL A 100 -5.74 8.72 -14.87
CA VAL A 100 -4.67 9.06 -15.81
C VAL A 100 -3.77 7.84 -16.04
N PHE A 101 -3.43 7.15 -14.95
CA PHE A 101 -2.64 5.91 -15.01
C PHE A 101 -3.34 4.83 -15.85
N ASP A 102 -4.61 4.55 -15.56
CA ASP A 102 -5.37 3.48 -16.23
C ASP A 102 -5.54 3.76 -17.72
N GLU A 103 -5.79 5.01 -18.11
CA GLU A 103 -5.84 5.40 -19.54
C GLU A 103 -4.48 5.24 -20.23
N LEU A 104 -3.39 5.67 -19.58
CA LEU A 104 -2.04 5.59 -20.14
C LEU A 104 -1.56 4.15 -20.29
N PHE A 105 -1.87 3.30 -19.32
CA PHE A 105 -1.45 1.90 -19.25
C PHE A 105 -2.54 0.90 -19.63
N LYS A 106 -3.62 1.32 -20.25
CA LYS A 106 -4.80 0.51 -20.61
C LYS A 106 -4.45 -0.84 -21.25
N LYS A 107 -3.50 -0.86 -22.17
CA LYS A 107 -3.06 -2.11 -22.85
C LYS A 107 -2.43 -3.15 -21.91
N TYR A 108 -2.00 -2.74 -20.71
CA TYR A 108 -1.36 -3.63 -19.72
C TYR A 108 -2.29 -4.03 -18.58
N LEU A 109 -3.43 -3.34 -18.35
CA LEU A 109 -4.29 -3.55 -17.19
C LEU A 109 -5.04 -4.84 -17.35
N LYS A 110 -5.31 -5.56 -18.16
CA LYS A 110 -6.05 -6.84 -18.22
C LYS A 110 -7.41 -6.83 -17.49
N ARG A 111 -7.99 -5.65 -17.22
CA ARG A 111 -9.33 -5.44 -16.69
C ARG A 111 -9.94 -4.19 -17.30
N ASP A 112 -11.25 -4.19 -17.39
CA ASP A 112 -11.99 -3.03 -17.86
C ASP A 112 -12.20 -2.01 -16.75
N PHE A 113 -12.32 -0.74 -17.14
CA PHE A 113 -12.67 0.35 -16.24
C PHE A 113 -13.51 1.40 -16.97
N ILE A 114 -14.25 2.18 -16.19
CA ILE A 114 -14.93 3.38 -16.67
C ILE A 114 -14.53 4.61 -15.85
N ASN A 115 -14.30 5.70 -16.57
CA ASN A 115 -13.98 7.01 -16.02
C ASN A 115 -15.26 7.85 -15.89
N LEU A 116 -15.77 8.03 -14.68
CA LEU A 116 -16.98 8.81 -14.43
C LEU A 116 -16.78 10.32 -14.55
N ARG A 117 -15.54 10.83 -14.71
CA ARG A 117 -15.34 12.25 -15.08
C ARG A 117 -15.90 12.56 -16.46
N THR A 118 -15.77 11.63 -17.39
CA THR A 118 -16.10 11.79 -18.81
C THR A 118 -17.22 10.88 -19.28
N GLY A 119 -17.39 9.71 -18.66
CA GLY A 119 -18.41 8.73 -19.01
C GLY A 119 -19.82 9.18 -18.61
N SER A 120 -20.80 8.86 -19.44
CA SER A 120 -22.21 9.14 -19.21
C SER A 120 -22.88 8.08 -18.31
N LYS A 121 -24.11 8.36 -17.83
CA LYS A 121 -24.94 7.38 -17.11
C LYS A 121 -25.22 6.13 -17.95
N GLU A 122 -25.38 6.32 -19.25
CA GLU A 122 -25.61 5.21 -20.19
C GLU A 122 -24.35 4.33 -20.32
N ASP A 123 -23.17 4.93 -20.40
CA ASP A 123 -21.90 4.18 -20.44
C ASP A 123 -21.69 3.42 -19.13
N PHE A 124 -22.01 4.04 -17.99
CA PHE A 124 -21.93 3.37 -16.68
C PHE A 124 -22.88 2.18 -16.59
N ARG A 125 -24.13 2.34 -17.06
CA ARG A 125 -25.11 1.25 -17.12
C ARG A 125 -24.59 0.09 -17.96
N LYS A 126 -24.05 0.37 -19.16
CA LYS A 126 -23.43 -0.64 -20.03
C LYS A 126 -22.21 -1.30 -19.40
N PHE A 127 -21.45 -0.53 -18.63
CA PHE A 127 -20.30 -1.08 -17.91
C PHE A 127 -20.71 -2.08 -16.82
N LEU A 128 -21.82 -1.85 -16.14
CA LEU A 128 -22.33 -2.79 -15.12
C LEU A 128 -22.91 -4.07 -15.74
N ASP A 129 -23.38 -4.01 -16.97
CA ASP A 129 -24.04 -5.14 -17.63
C ASP A 129 -23.11 -6.34 -17.78
N GLY A 130 -23.58 -7.52 -17.34
CA GLY A 130 -22.82 -8.78 -17.38
C GLY A 130 -21.75 -8.91 -16.30
N ARG A 131 -21.58 -7.93 -15.39
CA ARG A 131 -20.62 -8.02 -14.29
C ARG A 131 -21.31 -8.37 -12.97
N GLU A 132 -20.67 -9.18 -12.15
CA GLU A 132 -21.18 -9.52 -10.81
C GLU A 132 -20.73 -8.48 -9.76
N THR A 133 -19.48 -8.06 -9.84
CA THR A 133 -18.85 -7.15 -8.88
C THR A 133 -17.98 -6.13 -9.59
N VAL A 134 -18.08 -4.88 -9.14
CA VAL A 134 -17.17 -3.79 -9.55
C VAL A 134 -16.65 -3.04 -8.32
N PHE A 135 -15.54 -2.33 -8.48
CA PHE A 135 -14.93 -1.52 -7.44
C PHE A 135 -14.93 -0.04 -7.84
N ALA A 136 -15.60 0.78 -7.06
CA ALA A 136 -15.55 2.24 -7.22
C ALA A 136 -14.45 2.84 -6.33
N LYS A 137 -13.66 3.76 -6.87
CA LYS A 137 -12.46 4.30 -6.21
C LYS A 137 -12.34 5.81 -6.38
N ASP A 138 -11.85 6.48 -5.34
CA ASP A 138 -11.28 7.81 -5.50
C ASP A 138 -9.98 7.70 -6.33
N PRO A 139 -9.88 8.41 -7.47
CA PRO A 139 -8.69 8.36 -8.32
C PRO A 139 -7.39 8.74 -7.60
N THR A 140 -7.47 9.58 -6.59
CA THR A 140 -6.31 10.09 -5.81
C THR A 140 -6.19 9.46 -4.43
N GLY A 141 -7.15 8.61 -4.02
CA GLY A 141 -7.15 7.93 -2.73
C GLY A 141 -5.97 6.97 -2.57
N GLU A 142 -5.42 6.87 -1.37
CA GLU A 142 -4.29 6.00 -1.02
C GLU A 142 -4.67 5.06 0.15
N GLY A 143 -3.94 3.95 0.29
CA GLY A 143 -4.07 3.05 1.44
C GLY A 143 -5.43 2.36 1.60
N GLY A 144 -6.16 2.14 0.51
CA GLY A 144 -7.48 1.50 0.54
C GLY A 144 -8.63 2.44 0.92
N HIS A 145 -8.35 3.72 1.20
CA HIS A 145 -9.39 4.70 1.48
C HIS A 145 -10.14 5.11 0.20
N GLY A 146 -11.46 5.34 0.33
CA GLY A 146 -12.30 5.76 -0.79
C GLY A 146 -12.59 4.63 -1.80
N ILE A 147 -12.51 3.36 -1.39
CA ILE A 147 -12.86 2.20 -2.20
C ILE A 147 -14.18 1.62 -1.72
N SER A 148 -15.10 1.37 -2.67
CA SER A 148 -16.37 0.65 -2.43
C SER A 148 -16.46 -0.56 -3.33
N LYS A 149 -16.76 -1.73 -2.75
CA LYS A 149 -17.17 -2.93 -3.48
C LYS A 149 -18.65 -2.84 -3.77
N ILE A 150 -19.05 -3.04 -5.00
CA ILE A 150 -20.44 -2.97 -5.46
C ILE A 150 -20.82 -4.31 -6.06
N THR A 151 -21.79 -5.00 -5.47
CA THR A 151 -22.44 -6.17 -6.05
C THR A 151 -23.48 -5.68 -7.03
N VAL A 152 -23.32 -5.99 -8.31
CA VAL A 152 -24.18 -5.41 -9.38
C VAL A 152 -25.64 -5.85 -9.24
N ALA A 153 -25.89 -7.07 -8.78
CA ALA A 153 -27.26 -7.58 -8.54
C ALA A 153 -28.04 -6.76 -7.47
N ASP A 154 -27.34 -6.06 -6.57
CA ASP A 154 -27.94 -5.24 -5.52
C ASP A 154 -28.29 -3.81 -6.02
N VAL A 155 -27.84 -3.44 -7.22
CA VAL A 155 -28.04 -2.11 -7.79
C VAL A 155 -29.45 -1.98 -8.36
N LYS A 156 -30.35 -1.32 -7.61
CA LYS A 156 -31.73 -1.09 -8.02
C LYS A 156 -31.90 0.02 -9.07
N ASP A 157 -31.04 1.04 -9.00
CA ASP A 157 -31.04 2.20 -9.89
C ASP A 157 -29.60 2.61 -10.18
N SER A 158 -29.13 2.28 -11.38
CA SER A 158 -27.77 2.61 -11.82
C SER A 158 -27.54 4.12 -12.00
N ASN A 159 -28.59 4.91 -12.33
CA ASN A 159 -28.46 6.34 -12.46
C ASN A 159 -28.25 7.02 -11.10
N LYS A 160 -28.98 6.56 -10.09
CA LYS A 160 -28.80 7.03 -8.71
C LYS A 160 -27.42 6.68 -8.19
N LEU A 161 -26.97 5.43 -8.39
CA LEU A 161 -25.62 4.99 -8.00
C LEU A 161 -24.54 5.84 -8.69
N TYR A 162 -24.69 6.12 -9.99
CA TYR A 162 -23.75 6.99 -10.72
C TYR A 162 -23.61 8.38 -10.06
N ASP A 163 -24.76 9.00 -9.72
CA ASP A 163 -24.76 10.32 -9.07
C ASP A 163 -24.13 10.28 -7.67
N GLU A 164 -24.41 9.23 -6.89
CA GLU A 164 -23.83 9.00 -5.56
C GLU A 164 -22.30 8.81 -5.64
N LEU A 165 -21.80 8.00 -6.57
CA LEU A 165 -20.37 7.79 -6.76
C LEU A 165 -19.66 9.10 -7.13
N LYS A 166 -20.23 9.88 -8.05
CA LYS A 166 -19.68 11.19 -8.41
C LYS A 166 -19.68 12.17 -7.24
N ALA A 167 -20.75 12.21 -6.47
CA ALA A 167 -20.84 13.07 -5.27
C ALA A 167 -19.80 12.70 -4.21
N ASN A 168 -19.47 11.40 -4.09
CA ASN A 168 -18.47 10.89 -3.17
C ASN A 168 -17.02 10.97 -3.72
N GLY A 169 -16.81 11.47 -4.93
CA GLY A 169 -15.49 11.54 -5.57
C GLY A 169 -14.94 10.18 -6.07
N GLN A 170 -15.76 9.13 -6.07
CA GLN A 170 -15.39 7.80 -6.56
C GLN A 170 -15.55 7.74 -8.08
N LEU A 171 -14.63 8.36 -8.79
CA LEU A 171 -14.74 8.61 -10.23
C LEU A 171 -14.16 7.52 -11.13
N LEU A 172 -13.44 6.55 -10.55
CA LEU A 172 -12.93 5.37 -11.25
C LEU A 172 -13.77 4.17 -10.82
N VAL A 173 -14.38 3.47 -11.78
CA VAL A 173 -15.04 2.18 -11.52
C VAL A 173 -14.35 1.11 -12.35
N GLU A 174 -13.88 0.08 -11.68
CA GLU A 174 -13.10 -1.01 -12.28
C GLU A 174 -13.81 -2.35 -12.12
N GLU A 175 -13.59 -3.22 -13.08
CA GLU A 175 -13.93 -4.63 -12.98
C GLU A 175 -13.17 -5.30 -11.82
N ALA A 176 -13.80 -6.27 -11.16
CA ALA A 176 -13.14 -7.07 -10.14
C ALA A 176 -11.99 -7.88 -10.75
N ILE A 177 -10.83 -7.87 -10.09
CA ILE A 177 -9.68 -8.68 -10.51
C ILE A 177 -9.98 -10.15 -10.21
N VAL A 178 -9.84 -11.00 -11.22
CA VAL A 178 -9.84 -12.45 -11.05
C VAL A 178 -8.40 -12.89 -10.80
N GLN A 179 -8.15 -13.39 -9.60
CA GLN A 179 -6.85 -13.91 -9.19
C GLN A 179 -6.61 -15.31 -9.76
N SER A 180 -5.34 -15.68 -10.00
CA SER A 180 -5.00 -17.05 -10.44
C SER A 180 -5.36 -18.10 -9.39
N ASP A 181 -5.62 -19.32 -9.84
CA ASP A 181 -5.99 -20.43 -8.96
C ASP A 181 -4.93 -20.71 -7.89
N ASP A 182 -3.65 -20.67 -8.25
CA ASP A 182 -2.53 -20.87 -7.30
C ASP A 182 -2.55 -19.85 -6.16
N LEU A 183 -2.87 -18.58 -6.45
CA LEU A 183 -2.98 -17.54 -5.42
C LEU A 183 -4.30 -17.64 -4.65
N ASN A 184 -5.37 -18.16 -5.28
CA ASN A 184 -6.63 -18.42 -4.61
C ASN A 184 -6.51 -19.59 -3.60
N GLU A 185 -5.65 -20.57 -3.87
CA GLU A 185 -5.35 -21.64 -2.88
C GLU A 185 -4.72 -21.08 -1.60
N ILE A 186 -3.95 -19.97 -1.72
CA ILE A 186 -3.34 -19.34 -0.55
C ILE A 186 -4.37 -18.45 0.17
N ASN A 187 -5.05 -17.57 -0.53
CA ASN A 187 -6.11 -16.72 0.02
C ASN A 187 -7.08 -16.28 -1.09
N PRO A 188 -8.30 -16.83 -1.12
CA PRO A 188 -9.32 -16.49 -2.12
C PRO A 188 -10.09 -15.19 -1.79
N CYS A 189 -9.98 -14.67 -0.57
CA CYS A 189 -10.80 -13.56 -0.10
C CYS A 189 -10.29 -12.20 -0.57
N VAL A 190 -8.98 -12.08 -0.78
CA VAL A 190 -8.31 -10.81 -1.14
C VAL A 190 -7.32 -11.04 -2.27
N VAL A 191 -7.23 -10.07 -3.18
CA VAL A 191 -6.25 -10.12 -4.27
C VAL A 191 -4.84 -9.96 -3.68
N ASN A 192 -4.03 -11.01 -3.79
CA ASN A 192 -2.63 -10.96 -3.45
C ASN A 192 -1.86 -10.10 -4.48
N SER A 193 -0.81 -9.44 -4.06
CA SER A 193 -0.14 -8.48 -4.92
C SER A 193 1.37 -8.68 -4.97
N TRP A 194 1.91 -8.59 -6.17
CA TRP A 194 3.35 -8.58 -6.41
C TRP A 194 3.82 -7.14 -6.53
N ARG A 195 4.70 -6.71 -5.64
CA ARG A 195 5.29 -5.37 -5.64
C ARG A 195 6.70 -5.41 -6.20
N VAL A 196 6.87 -4.83 -7.36
CA VAL A 196 8.18 -4.67 -8.00
C VAL A 196 8.59 -3.21 -7.92
N VAL A 197 9.73 -2.93 -7.30
CA VAL A 197 10.34 -1.60 -7.23
C VAL A 197 11.38 -1.49 -8.33
N THR A 198 11.24 -0.52 -9.21
CA THR A 198 12.13 -0.32 -10.34
C THR A 198 12.81 1.04 -10.30
N LEU A 199 14.05 1.10 -10.80
CA LEU A 199 14.75 2.33 -11.13
C LEU A 199 14.98 2.39 -12.65
N TYR A 200 14.50 3.46 -13.29
CA TYR A 200 14.84 3.73 -14.68
C TYR A 200 16.12 4.57 -14.74
N LYS A 201 17.16 4.02 -15.36
CA LYS A 201 18.45 4.69 -15.51
C LYS A 201 19.11 4.27 -16.83
N ASP A 202 19.75 5.21 -17.49
CA ASP A 202 20.53 4.95 -18.73
C ASP A 202 19.71 4.21 -19.81
N GLY A 203 18.42 4.56 -19.96
CA GLY A 203 17.51 3.96 -20.94
C GLY A 203 16.99 2.57 -20.56
N LYS A 204 17.23 2.08 -19.33
CA LYS A 204 16.85 0.74 -18.86
C LYS A 204 16.12 0.79 -17.53
N ALA A 205 15.15 -0.11 -17.37
CA ALA A 205 14.52 -0.37 -16.08
C ALA A 205 15.33 -1.44 -15.32
N HIS A 206 15.68 -1.13 -14.08
CA HIS A 206 16.37 -2.04 -13.16
C HIS A 206 15.43 -2.39 -12.03
N ILE A 207 15.23 -3.67 -11.74
CA ILE A 207 14.49 -4.12 -10.56
C ILE A 207 15.40 -3.96 -9.35
N ILE A 208 14.96 -3.19 -8.35
CA ILE A 208 15.69 -2.95 -7.11
C ILE A 208 15.20 -3.86 -6.00
N ASN A 209 13.88 -4.06 -5.94
CA ASN A 209 13.26 -4.90 -4.93
C ASN A 209 12.04 -5.58 -5.52
N ASN A 210 11.75 -6.77 -4.99
CA ASN A 210 10.74 -7.65 -5.49
C ASN A 210 10.10 -8.39 -4.30
N ALA A 211 8.81 -8.20 -4.07
CA ALA A 211 8.14 -8.78 -2.92
C ALA A 211 6.71 -9.20 -3.25
N LEU A 212 6.34 -10.39 -2.82
CA LEU A 212 4.96 -10.84 -2.81
C LEU A 212 4.31 -10.42 -1.48
N ARG A 213 3.10 -9.93 -1.55
CA ARG A 213 2.29 -9.52 -0.43
C ARG A 213 1.01 -10.35 -0.43
N ILE A 214 0.83 -11.11 0.62
CA ILE A 214 -0.31 -12.02 0.82
C ILE A 214 -1.06 -11.55 2.07
N ASN A 215 -2.37 -11.42 1.96
CA ASN A 215 -3.19 -11.03 3.10
C ASN A 215 -3.55 -12.26 3.94
N GLN A 216 -3.59 -12.10 5.28
CA GLN A 216 -3.95 -13.17 6.23
C GLN A 216 -5.44 -13.19 6.58
N ASP A 217 -6.20 -12.14 6.24
CA ASP A 217 -7.57 -11.97 6.67
C ASP A 217 -8.58 -12.45 5.63
N GLU A 218 -9.75 -12.86 6.10
CA GLU A 218 -10.95 -13.05 5.28
C GLU A 218 -11.63 -11.71 4.91
N SER A 219 -11.06 -10.58 5.32
CA SER A 219 -11.64 -9.27 5.04
C SER A 219 -11.56 -8.94 3.56
N ASN A 220 -12.68 -8.72 2.94
CA ASN A 220 -12.83 -8.35 1.53
C ASN A 220 -12.30 -6.94 1.18
N VAL A 221 -11.57 -6.29 2.08
CA VAL A 221 -11.01 -4.95 1.86
C VAL A 221 -9.51 -5.09 1.74
N ILE A 222 -8.98 -4.64 0.62
CA ILE A 222 -7.54 -4.42 0.43
C ILE A 222 -7.11 -3.34 1.42
N GLY A 223 -6.96 -3.74 2.67
CA GLY A 223 -6.56 -2.90 3.78
C GLY A 223 -5.23 -3.38 4.32
N CYS A 224 -4.37 -2.47 4.61
CA CYS A 224 -2.96 -2.63 4.92
C CYS A 224 -2.67 -3.20 6.31
N THR A 225 -3.47 -4.06 6.91
CA THR A 225 -3.34 -4.35 8.34
C THR A 225 -3.14 -5.80 8.69
N ASN A 226 -2.85 -6.72 7.92
CA ASN A 226 -2.52 -8.10 8.26
C ASN A 226 -1.86 -8.81 7.07
N ASP A 227 -0.87 -8.16 6.48
CA ASP A 227 -0.21 -8.73 5.32
C ASP A 227 1.03 -9.52 5.73
N LEU A 228 1.25 -10.60 5.02
CA LEU A 228 2.51 -11.31 4.96
C LEU A 228 3.36 -10.74 3.83
N TYR A 229 4.63 -10.56 4.10
CA TYR A 229 5.61 -10.08 3.14
C TYR A 229 6.65 -11.15 2.89
N LEU A 230 6.85 -11.49 1.61
CA LEU A 230 7.82 -12.44 1.13
C LEU A 230 8.74 -11.71 0.15
N SER A 231 10.05 -11.71 0.43
CA SER A 231 11.04 -11.27 -0.56
C SER A 231 11.20 -12.34 -1.63
N LEU A 232 11.41 -11.89 -2.85
CA LEU A 232 11.64 -12.75 -4.00
C LEU A 232 12.98 -12.41 -4.63
N ASP A 233 13.68 -13.43 -5.09
CA ASP A 233 14.90 -13.27 -5.89
C ASP A 233 14.60 -12.78 -7.32
N ALA A 234 15.61 -12.62 -8.13
CA ALA A 234 15.48 -12.16 -9.52
C ALA A 234 14.67 -13.13 -10.40
N ASP A 235 14.61 -14.40 -10.03
CA ASP A 235 13.86 -15.44 -10.73
C ASP A 235 12.42 -15.58 -10.19
N GLY A 236 12.04 -14.79 -9.18
CA GLY A 236 10.71 -14.80 -8.56
C GLY A 236 10.52 -15.91 -7.51
N ARG A 237 11.60 -16.54 -7.03
CA ARG A 237 11.54 -17.53 -5.95
C ARG A 237 11.60 -16.84 -4.59
N ILE A 238 10.96 -17.43 -3.59
CA ILE A 238 11.02 -16.94 -2.21
C ILE A 238 12.45 -17.10 -1.69
N ASP A 239 13.08 -16.01 -1.28
CA ASP A 239 14.47 -15.96 -0.81
C ASP A 239 14.60 -15.55 0.66
N SER A 240 13.50 -15.38 1.36
CA SER A 240 13.47 -14.97 2.77
C SER A 240 12.37 -15.67 3.55
N ASN A 241 12.45 -15.57 4.88
CA ASN A 241 11.32 -15.93 5.73
C ASN A 241 10.13 -15.02 5.48
N VAL A 242 8.93 -15.56 5.65
CA VAL A 242 7.67 -14.81 5.60
C VAL A 242 7.52 -14.04 6.90
N ILE A 243 7.26 -12.75 6.82
CA ILE A 243 7.07 -11.88 7.98
C ILE A 243 5.76 -11.09 7.88
N ASP A 244 5.12 -10.87 9.03
CA ASP A 244 3.96 -9.99 9.13
C ASP A 244 4.34 -8.56 9.55
N ASP A 245 3.33 -7.70 9.65
CA ASP A 245 3.46 -6.32 10.10
C ASP A 245 3.97 -6.18 11.56
N TYR A 246 3.95 -7.25 12.32
CA TYR A 246 4.37 -7.30 13.73
C TYR A 246 5.75 -7.94 13.91
N GLY A 247 6.38 -8.39 12.81
CA GLY A 247 7.69 -9.04 12.84
C GLY A 247 7.63 -10.52 13.24
N ASN A 248 6.45 -11.12 13.28
CA ASN A 248 6.34 -12.56 13.44
C ASN A 248 6.83 -13.24 12.17
N VAL A 249 7.49 -14.39 12.35
CA VAL A 249 8.06 -15.18 11.26
C VAL A 249 7.20 -16.42 11.08
N TYR A 250 6.92 -16.76 9.84
CA TYR A 250 6.08 -17.88 9.46
C TYR A 250 6.81 -18.79 8.46
N ASP A 251 6.74 -20.11 8.69
CA ASP A 251 7.23 -21.11 7.75
C ASP A 251 6.16 -21.53 6.73
N LYS A 252 4.89 -21.24 7.03
CA LYS A 252 3.72 -21.52 6.21
C LYS A 252 2.70 -20.39 6.33
N HIS A 253 1.79 -20.30 5.39
CA HIS A 253 0.66 -19.40 5.50
C HIS A 253 -0.23 -19.84 6.69
N PRO A 254 -0.63 -18.94 7.60
CA PRO A 254 -1.34 -19.32 8.84
C PRO A 254 -2.74 -19.89 8.62
N MET A 255 -3.33 -19.70 7.43
CA MET A 255 -4.68 -20.19 7.10
C MET A 255 -4.68 -21.45 6.23
N THR A 256 -3.52 -21.88 5.66
CA THR A 256 -3.40 -23.04 4.75
C THR A 256 -2.32 -24.03 5.16
#